data_2a634f168d866856393591fe8f8defa9
#
_entry.id   2a634f168d866856393591fe8f8defa9
#
_cell.length_a   1.000
_cell.length_b   1.000
_cell.length_c   1.000
_cell.angle_alpha   90.00
_cell.angle_beta   90.00
_cell.angle_gamma   90.00
#
_symmetry.space_group_name_H-M   'P 1'
#
loop_
_entity.id
_entity.type
_entity.pdbx_description
1 polymer ?
#
loop_
_entity_poly.entity_id
_entity_poly.type
_entity_poly.pdbx_seq_one_letter_code
_entity_poly.pdbx_strand_id
1 'polypeptide(L)'
;MVPLVEIPDIIQHYAPFFASVFSSQAFEQFQRYVSGLIVSENKTVDGINRLFVLDVRNQSSLNRLLTESPFSIGALNRCRLALLQSLPGTAMKPKGVLSLDDTLLTHYGQHFDKIAYLYDSAQQCYVWAHNLVNLHYSDDHTDYPIDFRLWEPADLERIETGLTAAGVSMRQSKLVLKDNDAKKWRQYLLGLWRRHQHKPDVGKLYQSKLLFAQQILSEFFKAHPHNTLPVTFDNWYTQPAFCRFLDKTLKVPYVGTLSSDDLVVLKQGPQRLETFDAHLQHEHHQAIKDGGQPVFRELSIPYKGDQETYYSYCKTHRIHNFGKHRLVINHRKADLSDSATYFISNKLKWQARGITRIRRHRWPVEVYHEEGKADGLDQYQVRDFEAISRHIALVAVTYSLLRAAQHDEALLHKLQRHVQTTLDGSAGSWRRSTQAQTLWTLATFIAFGLSQGQTLQDVMKPLLAVFAY
;
A
#
# COMPACT_ATOMS: atom_id res chain seq x y z
N MET A 1 -5.44 -27.52 6.22
CA MET A 1 -5.41 -26.56 7.35
C MET A 1 -4.62 -27.21 8.49
N VAL A 2 -3.61 -26.53 9.04
CA VAL A 2 -2.79 -27.06 10.16
C VAL A 2 -3.29 -26.41 11.45
N PRO A 3 -3.70 -27.17 12.47
CA PRO A 3 -4.15 -26.62 13.75
C PRO A 3 -2.99 -25.95 14.50
N LEU A 4 -3.29 -24.86 15.20
CA LEU A 4 -2.36 -24.15 16.07
C LEU A 4 -2.47 -24.71 17.50
N VAL A 5 -1.39 -25.29 17.99
CA VAL A 5 -1.28 -25.76 19.38
C VAL A 5 -0.68 -24.70 20.29
N GLU A 6 -0.05 -23.68 19.71
CA GLU A 6 0.47 -22.49 20.40
C GLU A 6 0.50 -21.27 19.48
N ILE A 7 0.64 -20.08 20.05
CA ILE A 7 0.85 -18.83 19.29
C ILE A 7 2.26 -18.87 18.65
N PRO A 8 2.43 -18.55 17.36
CA PRO A 8 3.71 -18.52 16.69
C PRO A 8 4.74 -17.59 17.36
N ASP A 9 6.02 -17.98 17.37
CA ASP A 9 7.12 -17.23 18.01
C ASP A 9 7.18 -15.75 17.63
N ILE A 10 6.97 -15.44 16.35
CA ILE A 10 6.97 -14.06 15.85
C ILE A 10 5.90 -13.21 16.57
N ILE A 11 4.73 -13.79 16.84
CA ILE A 11 3.65 -13.10 17.55
C ILE A 11 3.95 -13.04 19.04
N GLN A 12 4.42 -14.12 19.66
CA GLN A 12 4.82 -14.09 21.07
C GLN A 12 5.89 -13.02 21.34
N HIS A 13 6.83 -12.84 20.41
CA HIS A 13 7.93 -11.89 20.54
C HIS A 13 7.46 -10.43 20.43
N TYR A 14 6.64 -10.10 19.42
CA TYR A 14 6.28 -8.72 19.14
C TYR A 14 4.93 -8.27 19.73
N ALA A 15 3.99 -9.17 20.03
CA ALA A 15 2.69 -8.78 20.56
C ALA A 15 2.76 -7.93 21.83
N PRO A 16 3.69 -8.13 22.78
CA PRO A 16 3.78 -7.29 23.98
C PRO A 16 3.88 -5.78 23.70
N PHE A 17 4.46 -5.37 22.57
CA PHE A 17 4.50 -3.96 22.17
C PHE A 17 3.13 -3.33 21.97
N PHE A 18 2.11 -4.15 21.69
CA PHE A 18 0.75 -3.70 21.42
C PHE A 18 -0.19 -3.83 22.64
N ALA A 19 0.29 -4.34 23.76
CA ALA A 19 -0.53 -4.62 24.93
C ALA A 19 -1.30 -3.39 25.44
N SER A 20 -0.70 -2.20 25.38
CA SER A 20 -1.33 -0.94 25.81
C SER A 20 -2.46 -0.46 24.90
N VAL A 21 -2.60 -1.02 23.70
CA VAL A 21 -3.64 -0.65 22.73
C VAL A 21 -4.97 -1.34 23.03
N PHE A 22 -4.92 -2.49 23.71
CA PHE A 22 -6.05 -3.39 23.89
C PHE A 22 -6.37 -3.61 25.39
N SER A 23 -7.62 -3.95 25.69
CA SER A 23 -7.94 -4.62 26.96
C SER A 23 -7.33 -6.03 26.96
N SER A 24 -7.14 -6.65 28.14
CA SER A 24 -6.54 -8.00 28.24
C SER A 24 -7.26 -9.03 27.34
N GLN A 25 -8.60 -8.99 27.33
CA GLN A 25 -9.39 -9.90 26.49
C GLN A 25 -9.23 -9.61 24.99
N ALA A 26 -9.21 -8.33 24.60
CA ALA A 26 -9.00 -7.95 23.20
C ALA A 26 -7.56 -8.23 22.73
N PHE A 27 -6.57 -8.11 23.64
CA PHE A 27 -5.18 -8.42 23.35
C PHE A 27 -4.98 -9.90 22.99
N GLU A 28 -5.64 -10.78 23.70
CA GLU A 28 -5.59 -12.20 23.39
C GLU A 28 -6.22 -12.51 22.02
N GLN A 29 -7.38 -11.87 21.70
CA GLN A 29 -7.98 -12.01 20.37
C GLN A 29 -7.10 -11.38 19.27
N PHE A 30 -6.40 -10.29 19.56
CA PHE A 30 -5.41 -9.71 18.66
C PHE A 30 -4.30 -10.71 18.31
N GLN A 31 -3.71 -11.38 19.31
CA GLN A 31 -2.68 -12.40 19.07
C GLN A 31 -3.22 -13.56 18.21
N ARG A 32 -4.41 -14.05 18.50
CA ARG A 32 -5.08 -15.10 17.72
C ARG A 32 -5.33 -14.66 16.29
N TYR A 33 -5.85 -13.43 16.10
CA TYR A 33 -6.19 -12.91 14.79
C TYR A 33 -4.96 -12.74 13.91
N VAL A 34 -3.91 -12.10 14.41
CA VAL A 34 -2.67 -11.88 13.67
C VAL A 34 -1.95 -13.20 13.38
N SER A 35 -1.96 -14.16 14.32
CA SER A 35 -1.47 -15.53 14.06
C SER A 35 -2.19 -16.17 12.88
N GLY A 36 -3.52 -16.08 12.87
CA GLY A 36 -4.33 -16.61 11.77
C GLY A 36 -4.07 -15.91 10.43
N LEU A 37 -3.85 -14.60 10.41
CA LEU A 37 -3.47 -13.88 9.19
C LEU A 37 -2.15 -14.38 8.60
N ILE A 38 -1.20 -14.84 9.43
CA ILE A 38 0.05 -15.44 8.93
C ILE A 38 -0.16 -16.86 8.45
N VAL A 39 -0.79 -17.73 9.26
CA VAL A 39 -0.72 -19.18 9.06
C VAL A 39 -1.93 -19.78 8.36
N SER A 40 -3.12 -19.18 8.45
CA SER A 40 -4.33 -19.70 7.80
C SER A 40 -4.28 -19.54 6.29
N GLU A 41 -4.79 -20.50 5.55
CA GLU A 41 -5.09 -20.34 4.13
C GLU A 41 -6.39 -19.53 3.96
N ASN A 42 -7.39 -19.77 4.82
CA ASN A 42 -8.64 -19.05 4.86
C ASN A 42 -8.55 -17.94 5.94
N LYS A 43 -8.45 -16.69 5.52
CA LYS A 43 -8.27 -15.52 6.39
C LYS A 43 -9.58 -14.94 6.93
N THR A 44 -10.70 -15.66 6.80
CA THR A 44 -11.97 -15.25 7.40
C THR A 44 -11.92 -15.45 8.92
N VAL A 45 -12.79 -14.74 9.66
CA VAL A 45 -12.91 -14.89 11.12
C VAL A 45 -13.13 -16.35 11.51
N ASP A 46 -14.00 -17.06 10.79
CA ASP A 46 -14.27 -18.48 11.04
C ASP A 46 -13.04 -19.35 10.74
N GLY A 47 -12.40 -19.15 9.56
CA GLY A 47 -11.20 -19.89 9.18
C GLY A 47 -10.05 -19.73 10.17
N ILE A 48 -9.86 -18.51 10.68
CA ILE A 48 -8.87 -18.22 11.73
C ILE A 48 -9.24 -18.88 13.05
N ASN A 49 -10.51 -18.75 13.47
CA ASN A 49 -10.94 -19.29 14.76
C ASN A 49 -10.78 -20.82 14.86
N ARG A 50 -11.03 -21.54 13.79
CA ARG A 50 -10.89 -23.01 13.71
C ARG A 50 -9.46 -23.52 13.93
N LEU A 51 -8.44 -22.69 13.70
CA LEU A 51 -7.04 -23.10 13.93
C LEU A 51 -6.76 -23.44 15.40
N PHE A 52 -7.46 -22.78 16.35
CA PHE A 52 -7.18 -22.85 17.78
C PHE A 52 -7.95 -24.00 18.46
N VAL A 53 -7.52 -25.22 18.21
CA VAL A 53 -8.21 -26.46 18.64
C VAL A 53 -8.05 -26.79 20.11
N LEU A 54 -7.02 -26.27 20.80
CA LEU A 54 -6.77 -26.50 22.22
C LEU A 54 -7.41 -25.41 23.10
N ASP A 55 -7.62 -24.20 22.57
CA ASP A 55 -8.33 -23.11 23.22
C ASP A 55 -9.55 -22.74 22.37
N VAL A 56 -10.54 -23.64 22.38
CA VAL A 56 -11.74 -23.50 21.56
C VAL A 56 -12.60 -22.35 22.09
N ARG A 57 -12.85 -21.37 21.23
CA ARG A 57 -13.74 -20.23 21.52
C ARG A 57 -14.77 -20.05 20.43
N ASN A 58 -15.86 -19.41 20.78
CA ASN A 58 -16.84 -19.02 19.77
C ASN A 58 -16.22 -17.98 18.83
N GLN A 59 -16.41 -18.15 17.52
CA GLN A 59 -15.91 -17.19 16.50
C GLN A 59 -16.36 -15.75 16.76
N SER A 60 -17.49 -15.55 17.45
CA SER A 60 -17.97 -14.21 17.85
C SER A 60 -16.93 -13.44 18.68
N SER A 61 -16.02 -14.13 19.37
CA SER A 61 -14.96 -13.48 20.13
C SER A 61 -13.94 -12.76 19.21
N LEU A 62 -13.55 -13.39 18.12
CA LEU A 62 -12.71 -12.77 17.08
C LEU A 62 -13.48 -11.72 16.30
N ASN A 63 -14.76 -11.96 16.01
CA ASN A 63 -15.59 -10.97 15.32
C ASN A 63 -15.72 -9.69 16.15
N ARG A 64 -15.94 -9.79 17.46
CA ARG A 64 -16.01 -8.64 18.38
C ARG A 64 -14.70 -7.86 18.46
N LEU A 65 -13.54 -8.47 18.21
CA LEU A 65 -12.29 -7.71 18.08
C LEU A 65 -12.42 -6.65 16.98
N LEU A 66 -13.03 -6.98 15.85
CA LEU A 66 -13.20 -6.07 14.72
C LEU A 66 -14.38 -5.12 14.89
N THR A 67 -15.51 -5.58 15.45
CA THR A 67 -16.78 -4.83 15.46
C THR A 67 -17.03 -4.02 16.73
N GLU A 68 -16.58 -4.51 17.89
CA GLU A 68 -16.99 -3.96 19.19
C GLU A 68 -15.82 -3.49 20.06
N SER A 69 -14.62 -4.05 19.85
CA SER A 69 -13.47 -3.72 20.71
C SER A 69 -13.10 -2.23 20.59
N PRO A 70 -12.88 -1.54 21.71
CA PRO A 70 -12.68 -0.08 21.73
C PRO A 70 -11.27 0.37 21.28
N PHE A 71 -10.46 -0.48 20.65
CA PHE A 71 -9.13 -0.05 20.24
C PHE A 71 -9.15 0.95 19.09
N SER A 72 -8.25 1.92 19.15
CA SER A 72 -8.07 2.93 18.12
C SER A 72 -7.10 2.45 17.06
N ILE A 73 -7.50 2.49 15.75
CA ILE A 73 -6.63 2.21 14.60
C ILE A 73 -5.40 3.15 14.63
N GLY A 74 -5.60 4.43 14.97
CA GLY A 74 -4.50 5.39 15.09
C GLY A 74 -3.52 5.05 16.21
N ALA A 75 -4.00 4.54 17.37
CA ALA A 75 -3.12 4.08 18.45
C ALA A 75 -2.35 2.82 18.04
N LEU A 76 -3.02 1.87 17.40
CA LEU A 76 -2.40 0.66 16.86
C LEU A 76 -1.30 1.01 15.85
N ASN A 77 -1.58 1.93 14.91
CA ASN A 77 -0.63 2.36 13.90
C ASN A 77 0.59 3.07 14.52
N ARG A 78 0.39 3.96 15.50
CA ARG A 78 1.51 4.60 16.22
C ARG A 78 2.39 3.58 16.93
N CYS A 79 1.79 2.59 17.59
CA CYS A 79 2.52 1.52 18.27
C CYS A 79 3.33 0.69 17.27
N ARG A 80 2.72 0.31 16.14
CA ARG A 80 3.38 -0.41 15.05
C ARG A 80 4.58 0.35 14.49
N LEU A 81 4.41 1.64 14.19
CA LEU A 81 5.50 2.47 13.69
C LEU A 81 6.59 2.69 14.74
N ALA A 82 6.23 2.84 16.03
CA ALA A 82 7.19 2.95 17.13
C ALA A 82 8.06 1.68 17.25
N LEU A 83 7.44 0.49 17.12
CA LEU A 83 8.17 -0.77 17.07
C LEU A 83 9.17 -0.77 15.90
N LEU A 84 8.73 -0.47 14.68
CA LEU A 84 9.60 -0.45 13.50
C LEU A 84 10.74 0.57 13.63
N GLN A 85 10.49 1.74 14.26
CA GLN A 85 11.52 2.75 14.49
C GLN A 85 12.52 2.35 15.60
N SER A 86 12.13 1.49 16.54
CA SER A 86 13.02 1.00 17.60
C SER A 86 14.04 -0.03 17.10
N LEU A 87 13.80 -0.65 15.95
CA LEU A 87 14.66 -1.68 15.37
C LEU A 87 15.59 -1.07 14.32
N PRO A 88 16.93 -1.19 14.44
CA PRO A 88 17.88 -0.57 13.49
C PRO A 88 17.67 -1.00 12.03
N GLY A 89 17.18 -2.24 11.81
CA GLY A 89 16.94 -2.79 10.48
C GLY A 89 15.73 -2.21 9.78
N THR A 90 14.72 -1.72 10.53
CA THR A 90 13.47 -1.18 9.98
C THR A 90 13.26 0.31 10.23
N ALA A 91 14.10 0.95 11.05
CA ALA A 91 14.05 2.40 11.28
C ALA A 91 14.23 3.18 9.97
N MET A 92 13.43 4.24 9.78
CA MET A 92 13.51 5.10 8.60
C MET A 92 14.90 5.70 8.43
N LYS A 93 15.45 5.60 7.23
CA LYS A 93 16.81 6.09 6.89
C LYS A 93 16.74 7.33 6.01
N PRO A 94 17.78 8.20 6.03
CA PRO A 94 17.81 9.43 5.23
C PRO A 94 17.68 9.21 3.71
N LYS A 95 18.04 8.01 3.22
CA LYS A 95 17.90 7.62 1.81
C LYS A 95 16.58 6.90 1.50
N GLY A 96 15.69 6.77 2.47
CA GLY A 96 14.37 6.19 2.26
C GLY A 96 13.49 7.02 1.33
N VAL A 97 12.39 6.44 0.90
CA VAL A 97 11.41 7.02 -0.01
C VAL A 97 10.01 6.73 0.51
N LEU A 98 9.13 7.70 0.41
CA LEU A 98 7.70 7.52 0.64
C LEU A 98 7.00 7.30 -0.70
N SER A 99 6.27 6.22 -0.81
CA SER A 99 5.49 5.88 -2.01
C SER A 99 4.01 6.02 -1.72
N LEU A 100 3.29 6.71 -2.62
CA LEU A 100 1.85 6.81 -2.57
C LEU A 100 1.26 6.01 -3.72
N ASP A 101 0.34 5.11 -3.40
CA ASP A 101 -0.36 4.29 -4.39
C ASP A 101 -1.73 3.84 -3.85
N ASP A 102 -2.60 3.31 -4.71
CA ASP A 102 -3.85 2.71 -4.29
C ASP A 102 -4.09 1.33 -4.91
N THR A 103 -4.86 0.51 -4.23
CA THR A 103 -5.22 -0.83 -4.70
C THR A 103 -6.70 -1.11 -4.52
N LEU A 104 -7.23 -1.97 -5.37
CA LEU A 104 -8.59 -2.49 -5.24
C LEU A 104 -8.60 -3.74 -4.36
N LEU A 105 -9.48 -3.74 -3.36
CA LEU A 105 -9.80 -4.88 -2.53
C LEU A 105 -11.11 -5.48 -3.08
N THR A 106 -10.98 -6.52 -3.89
CA THR A 106 -12.07 -7.06 -4.70
C THR A 106 -12.92 -8.06 -3.92
N HIS A 107 -14.24 -8.01 -4.14
CA HIS A 107 -15.20 -8.92 -3.52
C HIS A 107 -16.24 -9.41 -4.53
N TYR A 108 -16.75 -10.61 -4.29
CA TYR A 108 -17.91 -11.12 -5.04
C TYR A 108 -19.24 -10.57 -4.51
N GLY A 109 -19.29 -10.21 -3.20
CA GLY A 109 -20.50 -9.69 -2.54
C GLY A 109 -20.63 -8.17 -2.70
N GLN A 110 -21.89 -7.70 -2.66
CA GLN A 110 -22.24 -6.28 -2.81
C GLN A 110 -22.71 -5.64 -1.50
N HIS A 111 -22.80 -6.42 -0.41
CA HIS A 111 -23.40 -5.99 0.86
C HIS A 111 -22.36 -5.54 1.90
N PHE A 112 -21.29 -4.91 1.44
CA PHE A 112 -20.30 -4.26 2.31
C PHE A 112 -20.56 -2.75 2.33
N ASP A 113 -20.38 -2.13 3.48
CA ASP A 113 -20.48 -0.67 3.58
C ASP A 113 -19.45 0.02 2.68
N LYS A 114 -19.92 1.01 1.90
CA LYS A 114 -19.07 1.82 1.01
C LYS A 114 -18.39 1.05 -0.13
N ILE A 115 -18.79 -0.19 -0.42
CA ILE A 115 -18.30 -0.89 -1.61
C ILE A 115 -18.79 -0.20 -2.89
N ALA A 116 -17.99 -0.22 -3.94
CA ALA A 116 -18.33 0.38 -5.22
C ALA A 116 -17.97 -0.53 -6.40
N TYR A 117 -18.67 -0.34 -7.52
CA TYR A 117 -18.36 -1.02 -8.77
C TYR A 117 -17.31 -0.21 -9.52
N LEU A 118 -16.05 -0.65 -9.47
CA LEU A 118 -14.87 0.07 -9.92
C LEU A 118 -14.21 -0.65 -11.08
N TYR A 119 -13.56 0.13 -11.96
CA TYR A 119 -12.81 -0.43 -13.07
C TYR A 119 -11.42 -0.88 -12.58
N ASP A 120 -11.13 -2.16 -12.77
CA ASP A 120 -9.81 -2.75 -12.54
C ASP A 120 -9.02 -2.71 -13.85
N SER A 121 -7.97 -1.89 -13.88
CA SER A 121 -7.13 -1.72 -15.07
C SER A 121 -6.26 -2.95 -15.35
N ALA A 122 -5.93 -3.75 -14.33
CA ALA A 122 -5.14 -4.96 -14.50
C ALA A 122 -5.97 -6.09 -15.12
N GLN A 123 -7.22 -6.24 -14.70
CA GLN A 123 -8.15 -7.23 -15.23
C GLN A 123 -8.97 -6.73 -16.42
N GLN A 124 -8.90 -5.44 -16.74
CA GLN A 124 -9.67 -4.76 -17.80
C GLN A 124 -11.20 -4.96 -17.68
N CYS A 125 -11.71 -5.09 -16.46
CA CYS A 125 -13.13 -5.27 -16.16
C CYS A 125 -13.58 -4.45 -14.96
N TYR A 126 -14.89 -4.34 -14.76
CA TYR A 126 -15.47 -3.75 -13.58
C TYR A 126 -15.65 -4.80 -12.48
N VAL A 127 -15.27 -4.48 -11.27
CA VAL A 127 -15.36 -5.34 -10.08
C VAL A 127 -15.99 -4.61 -8.92
N TRP A 128 -16.67 -5.33 -8.03
CA TRP A 128 -17.05 -4.79 -6.73
C TRP A 128 -15.82 -4.76 -5.83
N ALA A 129 -15.47 -3.57 -5.35
CA ALA A 129 -14.24 -3.40 -4.57
C ALA A 129 -14.32 -2.21 -3.62
N HIS A 130 -13.55 -2.28 -2.54
CA HIS A 130 -13.08 -1.08 -1.86
C HIS A 130 -11.78 -0.61 -2.51
N ASN A 131 -11.52 0.70 -2.43
CA ASN A 131 -10.25 1.25 -2.89
C ASN A 131 -9.44 1.74 -1.67
N LEU A 132 -8.23 1.21 -1.52
CA LEU A 132 -7.32 1.50 -0.42
C LEU A 132 -6.21 2.43 -0.91
N VAL A 133 -6.16 3.65 -0.40
CA VAL A 133 -5.05 4.60 -0.63
C VAL A 133 -3.99 4.38 0.43
N ASN A 134 -2.76 4.11 0.02
CA ASN A 134 -1.65 3.75 0.88
C ASN A 134 -0.49 4.75 0.77
N LEU A 135 0.09 5.11 1.92
CA LEU A 135 1.42 5.68 2.03
C LEU A 135 2.37 4.58 2.52
N HIS A 136 3.44 4.32 1.81
CA HIS A 136 4.37 3.24 2.06
C HIS A 136 5.80 3.79 2.15
N TYR A 137 6.59 3.32 3.11
CA TYR A 137 8.01 3.61 3.22
C TYR A 137 8.83 2.49 2.59
N SER A 138 9.91 2.83 1.90
CA SER A 138 10.92 1.87 1.46
C SER A 138 12.32 2.45 1.42
N ASP A 139 13.31 1.59 1.69
CA ASP A 139 14.73 1.85 1.46
C ASP A 139 15.40 0.61 0.83
N ASP A 140 16.74 0.57 0.78
CA ASP A 140 17.47 -0.53 0.18
C ASP A 140 17.36 -1.85 0.99
N HIS A 141 16.88 -1.82 2.24
CA HIS A 141 16.86 -2.95 3.17
C HIS A 141 15.46 -3.38 3.59
N THR A 142 14.55 -2.42 3.75
CA THR A 142 13.21 -2.69 4.29
C THR A 142 12.14 -1.85 3.61
N ASP A 143 10.90 -2.27 3.76
CA ASP A 143 9.72 -1.52 3.32
C ASP A 143 8.52 -1.90 4.20
N TYR A 144 7.59 -0.96 4.43
CA TYR A 144 6.35 -1.20 5.18
C TYR A 144 5.34 -0.07 4.97
N PRO A 145 4.02 -0.37 5.13
CA PRO A 145 2.99 0.67 5.06
C PRO A 145 3.15 1.66 6.21
N ILE A 146 3.03 2.95 5.92
CA ILE A 146 3.01 4.03 6.92
C ILE A 146 1.60 4.26 7.43
N ASP A 147 0.68 4.50 6.50
CA ASP A 147 -0.72 4.78 6.81
C ASP A 147 -1.60 4.49 5.60
N PHE A 148 -2.90 4.40 5.82
CA PHE A 148 -3.86 4.14 4.77
C PHE A 148 -5.16 4.90 4.98
N ARG A 149 -5.93 5.04 3.91
CA ARG A 149 -7.33 5.47 3.93
C ARG A 149 -8.15 4.60 3.00
N LEU A 150 -9.26 4.12 3.52
CA LEU A 150 -10.26 3.44 2.71
C LEU A 150 -11.13 4.50 2.04
N TRP A 151 -11.16 4.50 0.70
CA TRP A 151 -11.90 5.51 -0.05
C TRP A 151 -13.40 5.19 -0.06
N GLU A 152 -14.21 6.22 0.19
CA GLU A 152 -15.66 6.15 0.11
C GLU A 152 -16.16 6.67 -1.24
N PRO A 153 -17.02 5.93 -1.95
CA PRO A 153 -17.63 6.43 -3.18
C PRO A 153 -18.47 7.67 -2.91
N ALA A 154 -18.58 8.54 -3.93
CA ALA A 154 -19.38 9.76 -3.82
C ALA A 154 -20.87 9.42 -3.71
N ASP A 155 -21.48 9.81 -2.62
CA ASP A 155 -22.93 9.83 -2.42
C ASP A 155 -23.49 11.07 -3.12
N LEU A 156 -24.14 10.87 -4.26
CA LEU A 156 -24.62 11.96 -5.11
C LEU A 156 -25.80 12.70 -4.50
N GLU A 157 -26.69 12.05 -3.76
CA GLU A 157 -27.79 12.72 -3.06
C GLU A 157 -27.30 13.60 -1.94
N ARG A 158 -26.36 13.10 -1.14
CA ARG A 158 -25.71 13.89 -0.10
C ARG A 158 -24.99 15.11 -0.65
N ILE A 159 -24.27 14.94 -1.77
CA ILE A 159 -23.56 16.02 -2.43
C ILE A 159 -24.54 17.04 -2.99
N GLU A 160 -25.60 16.64 -3.68
CA GLU A 160 -26.61 17.50 -4.23
C GLU A 160 -27.29 18.35 -3.15
N THR A 161 -27.79 17.68 -2.10
CA THR A 161 -28.44 18.30 -0.96
C THR A 161 -27.50 19.28 -0.24
N GLY A 162 -26.27 18.86 0.03
CA GLY A 162 -25.30 19.69 0.71
C GLY A 162 -24.84 20.91 -0.11
N LEU A 163 -24.69 20.78 -1.42
CA LEU A 163 -24.39 21.90 -2.32
C LEU A 163 -25.54 22.92 -2.31
N THR A 164 -26.77 22.43 -2.38
CA THR A 164 -27.97 23.29 -2.34
C THR A 164 -28.06 24.03 -1.01
N ALA A 165 -27.87 23.34 0.11
CA ALA A 165 -27.87 23.94 1.46
C ALA A 165 -26.76 25.00 1.64
N ALA A 166 -25.60 24.79 0.98
CA ALA A 166 -24.48 25.74 0.97
C ALA A 166 -24.68 26.92 -0.01
N GLY A 167 -25.86 27.05 -0.63
CA GLY A 167 -26.19 28.12 -1.58
C GLY A 167 -25.48 28.00 -2.93
N VAL A 168 -25.10 26.80 -3.34
CA VAL A 168 -24.48 26.57 -4.66
C VAL A 168 -25.58 26.31 -5.68
N SER A 169 -25.76 27.25 -6.61
CA SER A 169 -26.78 27.17 -7.65
C SER A 169 -26.42 26.11 -8.70
N MET A 170 -27.34 25.20 -8.99
CA MET A 170 -27.25 24.25 -10.09
C MET A 170 -27.88 24.86 -11.36
N ARG A 171 -27.22 24.64 -12.49
CA ARG A 171 -27.76 25.11 -13.78
C ARG A 171 -28.99 24.30 -14.16
N GLN A 172 -30.10 24.97 -14.43
CA GLN A 172 -31.37 24.35 -14.83
C GLN A 172 -31.17 23.37 -16.01
N SER A 173 -30.38 23.77 -17.03
CA SER A 173 -30.06 22.93 -18.19
C SER A 173 -29.29 21.65 -17.87
N LYS A 174 -28.76 21.49 -16.65
CA LYS A 174 -28.03 20.29 -16.20
C LYS A 174 -28.88 19.34 -15.35
N LEU A 175 -30.01 19.80 -14.83
CA LEU A 175 -30.92 18.98 -14.04
C LEU A 175 -31.49 17.80 -14.87
N VAL A 176 -31.68 17.99 -16.16
CA VAL A 176 -32.11 16.93 -17.11
C VAL A 176 -31.14 15.73 -17.12
N LEU A 177 -29.85 15.94 -16.76
CA LEU A 177 -28.88 14.85 -16.71
C LEU A 177 -29.15 13.88 -15.56
N LYS A 178 -29.84 14.31 -14.51
CA LYS A 178 -30.17 13.48 -13.34
C LYS A 178 -30.93 12.22 -13.76
N ASP A 179 -31.88 12.37 -14.66
CA ASP A 179 -32.77 11.30 -15.12
C ASP A 179 -32.25 10.59 -16.40
N ASN A 180 -31.46 11.29 -17.23
CA ASN A 180 -31.10 10.81 -18.56
C ASN A 180 -29.64 10.35 -18.69
N ASP A 181 -28.72 10.79 -17.84
CA ASP A 181 -27.30 10.41 -17.92
C ASP A 181 -26.61 10.52 -16.54
N ALA A 182 -26.73 9.45 -15.76
CA ALA A 182 -26.19 9.37 -14.41
C ALA A 182 -24.65 9.63 -14.36
N LYS A 183 -23.91 9.23 -15.41
CA LYS A 183 -22.46 9.45 -15.51
C LYS A 183 -22.15 10.94 -15.67
N LYS A 184 -22.82 11.65 -16.56
CA LYS A 184 -22.65 13.09 -16.74
C LYS A 184 -23.17 13.87 -15.54
N TRP A 185 -24.27 13.42 -14.91
CA TRP A 185 -24.78 14.01 -13.67
C TRP A 185 -23.73 13.93 -12.55
N ARG A 186 -23.17 12.73 -12.33
CA ARG A 186 -22.06 12.55 -11.37
C ARG A 186 -20.88 13.48 -11.65
N GLN A 187 -20.44 13.56 -12.91
CA GLN A 187 -19.35 14.45 -13.31
C GLN A 187 -19.66 15.93 -13.02
N TYR A 188 -20.89 16.35 -13.27
CA TYR A 188 -21.35 17.70 -13.01
C TYR A 188 -21.35 18.03 -11.51
N LEU A 189 -21.95 17.18 -10.68
CA LEU A 189 -21.96 17.36 -9.21
C LEU A 189 -20.56 17.37 -8.61
N LEU A 190 -19.70 16.43 -8.98
CA LEU A 190 -18.32 16.41 -8.52
C LEU A 190 -17.51 17.60 -9.02
N GLY A 191 -17.85 18.12 -10.21
CA GLY A 191 -17.29 19.37 -10.72
C GLY A 191 -17.72 20.59 -9.91
N LEU A 192 -18.99 20.65 -9.46
CA LEU A 192 -19.49 21.67 -8.55
C LEU A 192 -18.83 21.57 -7.18
N TRP A 193 -18.82 20.37 -6.59
CA TRP A 193 -18.15 20.11 -5.32
C TRP A 193 -16.67 20.57 -5.37
N ARG A 194 -15.92 20.19 -6.39
CA ARG A 194 -14.50 20.57 -6.53
C ARG A 194 -14.28 22.08 -6.57
N ARG A 195 -15.17 22.84 -7.20
CA ARG A 195 -15.08 24.29 -7.24
C ARG A 195 -15.38 24.96 -5.89
N HIS A 196 -16.22 24.32 -5.07
CA HIS A 196 -16.71 24.90 -3.82
C HIS A 196 -16.19 24.20 -2.55
N GLN A 197 -15.32 23.17 -2.67
CA GLN A 197 -14.78 22.41 -1.55
C GLN A 197 -14.00 23.24 -0.51
N HIS A 198 -13.60 24.48 -0.87
CA HIS A 198 -12.99 25.41 0.06
C HIS A 198 -13.96 25.92 1.15
N LYS A 199 -15.28 25.81 0.92
CA LYS A 199 -16.29 26.06 1.94
C LYS A 199 -16.33 24.82 2.88
N PRO A 200 -16.21 25.01 4.23
CA PRO A 200 -16.11 23.88 5.16
C PRO A 200 -17.24 22.85 5.05
N ASP A 201 -18.49 23.33 4.87
CA ASP A 201 -19.65 22.45 4.77
C ASP A 201 -19.69 21.65 3.46
N VAL A 202 -19.19 22.25 2.37
CA VAL A 202 -19.06 21.55 1.07
C VAL A 202 -17.90 20.58 1.06
N GLY A 203 -16.75 20.94 1.64
CA GLY A 203 -15.58 20.08 1.72
C GLY A 203 -15.85 18.76 2.42
N LYS A 204 -16.73 18.75 3.41
CA LYS A 204 -17.11 17.54 4.19
C LYS A 204 -18.03 16.57 3.44
N LEU A 205 -18.64 16.98 2.33
CA LEU A 205 -19.61 16.16 1.59
C LEU A 205 -18.97 14.97 0.89
N TYR A 206 -17.72 15.12 0.46
CA TYR A 206 -16.99 14.07 -0.24
C TYR A 206 -15.48 14.25 -0.08
N GLN A 207 -14.75 13.14 -0.03
CA GLN A 207 -13.29 13.14 -0.02
C GLN A 207 -12.76 12.32 -1.20
N SER A 208 -12.01 12.97 -2.08
CA SER A 208 -11.35 12.27 -3.19
C SER A 208 -10.09 11.53 -2.71
N LYS A 209 -9.64 10.54 -3.48
CA LYS A 209 -8.36 9.87 -3.21
C LYS A 209 -7.17 10.85 -3.10
N LEU A 210 -7.17 11.91 -3.90
CA LEU A 210 -6.15 12.96 -3.81
C LEU A 210 -6.20 13.73 -2.49
N LEU A 211 -7.40 13.99 -1.94
CA LEU A 211 -7.51 14.60 -0.62
C LEU A 211 -7.01 13.67 0.48
N PHE A 212 -7.30 12.38 0.41
CA PHE A 212 -6.75 11.40 1.34
C PHE A 212 -5.21 11.35 1.25
N ALA A 213 -4.66 11.36 0.05
CA ALA A 213 -3.23 11.44 -0.16
C ALA A 213 -2.61 12.69 0.48
N GLN A 214 -3.26 13.86 0.33
CA GLN A 214 -2.84 15.11 0.97
C GLN A 214 -2.91 15.03 2.50
N GLN A 215 -3.98 14.44 3.04
CA GLN A 215 -4.17 14.28 4.49
C GLN A 215 -3.10 13.37 5.09
N ILE A 216 -2.91 12.16 4.54
CA ILE A 216 -1.91 11.19 5.02
C ILE A 216 -0.50 11.81 5.01
N LEU A 217 -0.14 12.49 3.92
CA LEU A 217 1.17 13.16 3.83
C LEU A 217 1.30 14.32 4.81
N SER A 218 0.24 15.13 4.99
CA SER A 218 0.24 16.22 5.98
C SER A 218 0.40 15.70 7.40
N GLU A 219 -0.30 14.64 7.75
CA GLU A 219 -0.21 13.98 9.06
C GLU A 219 1.19 13.39 9.29
N PHE A 220 1.73 12.71 8.27
CA PHE A 220 3.09 12.14 8.33
C PHE A 220 4.14 13.23 8.57
N PHE A 221 4.18 14.28 7.75
CA PHE A 221 5.20 15.33 7.90
C PHE A 221 4.97 16.20 9.14
N LYS A 222 3.74 16.32 9.63
CA LYS A 222 3.46 16.95 10.93
C LYS A 222 4.00 16.10 12.10
N ALA A 223 3.85 14.79 12.03
CA ALA A 223 4.39 13.87 13.05
C ALA A 223 5.93 13.74 12.98
N HIS A 224 6.52 14.01 11.81
CA HIS A 224 7.95 13.88 11.55
C HIS A 224 8.53 15.18 10.95
N PRO A 225 8.56 16.30 11.69
CA PRO A 225 8.85 17.64 11.15
C PRO A 225 10.29 17.78 10.58
N HIS A 226 11.21 16.93 10.97
CA HIS A 226 12.60 16.92 10.47
C HIS A 226 12.81 15.91 9.33
N ASN A 227 11.76 15.22 8.91
CA ASN A 227 11.84 14.23 7.84
C ASN A 227 11.85 14.94 6.48
N THR A 228 12.83 14.60 5.64
CA THR A 228 13.03 15.17 4.30
C THR A 228 12.91 14.13 3.20
N LEU A 229 12.30 12.99 3.49
CA LEU A 229 12.15 11.90 2.52
C LEU A 229 11.37 12.38 1.29
N PRO A 230 11.83 12.00 0.08
CA PRO A 230 11.08 12.29 -1.14
C PRO A 230 9.81 11.44 -1.21
N VAL A 231 8.79 12.02 -1.84
CA VAL A 231 7.54 11.32 -2.16
C VAL A 231 7.56 10.89 -3.62
N THR A 232 7.18 9.63 -3.92
CA THR A 232 7.01 9.15 -5.29
C THR A 232 5.60 8.58 -5.49
N PHE A 233 5.07 8.72 -6.69
CA PHE A 233 3.72 8.30 -7.04
C PHE A 233 3.61 8.05 -8.55
N ASP A 234 2.55 7.38 -8.97
CA ASP A 234 2.27 7.08 -10.37
C ASP A 234 1.69 8.28 -11.15
N ASN A 235 1.34 8.06 -12.40
CA ASN A 235 0.77 9.09 -13.27
C ASN A 235 -0.63 9.52 -12.83
N TRP A 236 -1.41 8.67 -12.15
CA TRP A 236 -2.75 9.03 -11.67
C TRP A 236 -2.68 10.14 -10.60
N TYR A 237 -1.70 10.07 -9.68
CA TYR A 237 -1.44 11.10 -8.68
C TYR A 237 -0.63 12.28 -9.23
N THR A 238 0.01 12.14 -10.40
CA THR A 238 0.77 13.22 -11.02
C THR A 238 -0.19 14.27 -11.60
N GLN A 239 -0.82 15.04 -10.71
CA GLN A 239 -1.74 16.13 -11.08
C GLN A 239 -1.18 17.48 -10.64
N PRO A 240 -1.36 18.55 -11.46
CA PRO A 240 -0.79 19.87 -11.17
C PRO A 240 -1.16 20.43 -9.80
N ALA A 241 -2.39 20.17 -9.32
CA ALA A 241 -2.85 20.62 -8.01
C ALA A 241 -2.13 19.87 -6.86
N PHE A 242 -1.95 18.55 -7.00
CA PHE A 242 -1.26 17.73 -6.02
C PHE A 242 0.24 18.02 -5.98
N CYS A 243 0.89 18.13 -7.14
CA CYS A 243 2.30 18.52 -7.23
C CYS A 243 2.55 19.90 -6.63
N ARG A 244 1.63 20.84 -6.83
CA ARG A 244 1.68 22.18 -6.24
C ARG A 244 1.51 22.16 -4.71
N PHE A 245 0.65 21.27 -4.18
CA PHE A 245 0.50 21.05 -2.74
C PHE A 245 1.81 20.53 -2.14
N LEU A 246 2.47 19.53 -2.75
CA LEU A 246 3.76 19.02 -2.30
C LEU A 246 4.86 20.09 -2.32
N ASP A 247 4.91 20.90 -3.39
CA ASP A 247 5.93 21.93 -3.58
C ASP A 247 5.72 23.17 -2.69
N LYS A 248 4.49 23.67 -2.56
CA LYS A 248 4.20 24.94 -1.92
C LYS A 248 3.73 24.81 -0.47
N THR A 249 2.93 23.78 -0.17
CA THR A 249 2.36 23.59 1.17
C THR A 249 3.29 22.74 2.04
N LEU A 250 3.63 21.54 1.60
CA LEU A 250 4.51 20.65 2.36
C LEU A 250 6.00 20.95 2.16
N LYS A 251 6.38 21.57 1.03
CA LYS A 251 7.77 21.90 0.65
C LYS A 251 8.68 20.68 0.58
N VAL A 252 8.13 19.53 0.19
CA VAL A 252 8.85 18.26 0.11
C VAL A 252 9.32 17.96 -1.31
N PRO A 253 10.44 17.24 -1.47
CA PRO A 253 10.87 16.74 -2.76
C PRO A 253 9.95 15.64 -3.26
N TYR A 254 9.72 15.58 -4.58
CA TYR A 254 8.95 14.50 -5.15
C TYR A 254 9.45 14.05 -6.52
N VAL A 255 9.04 12.83 -6.89
CA VAL A 255 9.19 12.25 -8.22
C VAL A 255 7.83 11.69 -8.64
N GLY A 256 7.22 12.32 -9.64
CA GLY A 256 5.97 11.87 -10.26
C GLY A 256 6.23 11.22 -11.61
N THR A 257 5.40 10.25 -12.01
CA THR A 257 5.41 9.63 -13.33
C THR A 257 4.51 10.41 -14.27
N LEU A 258 4.97 10.70 -15.49
CA LEU A 258 4.18 11.28 -16.54
C LEU A 258 3.71 10.22 -17.55
N SER A 259 2.61 10.51 -18.24
CA SER A 259 2.17 9.76 -19.41
C SER A 259 2.93 10.18 -20.66
N SER A 260 3.01 9.32 -21.66
CA SER A 260 3.55 9.64 -23.01
C SER A 260 2.81 10.83 -23.67
N ASP A 261 1.53 11.01 -23.34
CA ASP A 261 0.68 12.09 -23.84
C ASP A 261 0.89 13.46 -23.16
N ASP A 262 1.59 13.49 -22.00
CA ASP A 262 1.89 14.76 -21.33
C ASP A 262 2.76 15.66 -22.19
N LEU A 263 2.63 16.98 -22.00
CA LEU A 263 3.26 17.94 -22.89
C LEU A 263 4.48 18.61 -22.26
N VAL A 264 5.63 18.53 -22.96
CA VAL A 264 6.78 19.39 -22.70
C VAL A 264 6.66 20.67 -23.54
N VAL A 265 6.96 21.83 -22.93
CA VAL A 265 6.89 23.13 -23.62
C VAL A 265 8.29 23.51 -24.13
N LEU A 266 8.46 23.44 -25.43
CA LEU A 266 9.68 23.79 -26.14
C LEU A 266 9.57 25.21 -26.78
N LYS A 267 10.64 25.68 -27.43
CA LYS A 267 10.62 26.97 -28.13
C LYS A 267 9.58 27.01 -29.26
N GLN A 268 9.37 25.87 -29.92
CA GLN A 268 8.43 25.72 -31.05
C GLN A 268 6.98 25.51 -30.58
N GLY A 269 6.74 25.38 -29.27
CA GLY A 269 5.43 25.14 -28.69
C GLY A 269 5.36 23.85 -27.85
N PRO A 270 4.18 23.51 -27.34
CA PRO A 270 3.96 22.28 -26.61
C PRO A 270 4.08 21.06 -27.52
N GLN A 271 4.78 20.01 -27.07
CA GLN A 271 4.97 18.75 -27.77
C GLN A 271 4.71 17.59 -26.82
N ARG A 272 4.10 16.49 -27.30
CA ARG A 272 3.93 15.27 -26.50
C ARG A 272 5.28 14.67 -26.12
N LEU A 273 5.36 14.06 -24.94
CA LEU A 273 6.60 13.45 -24.46
C LEU A 273 7.06 12.31 -25.37
N GLU A 274 6.15 11.49 -25.91
CA GLU A 274 6.50 10.44 -26.88
C GLU A 274 7.16 10.98 -28.14
N THR A 275 6.65 12.11 -28.68
CA THR A 275 7.21 12.75 -29.86
C THR A 275 8.56 13.42 -29.55
N PHE A 276 8.66 14.03 -28.35
CA PHE A 276 9.93 14.62 -27.91
C PHE A 276 11.00 13.56 -27.68
N ASP A 277 10.63 12.41 -27.11
CA ASP A 277 11.52 11.27 -26.91
C ASP A 277 12.03 10.72 -28.25
N ALA A 278 11.14 10.49 -29.23
CA ALA A 278 11.54 10.05 -30.60
C ALA A 278 12.54 11.02 -31.25
N HIS A 279 12.39 12.33 -31.04
CA HIS A 279 13.34 13.34 -31.52
C HIS A 279 14.70 13.20 -30.83
N LEU A 280 14.71 13.01 -29.49
CA LEU A 280 15.93 12.79 -28.73
C LEU A 280 16.64 11.48 -29.09
N GLN A 281 15.91 10.42 -29.44
CA GLN A 281 16.45 9.15 -29.93
C GLN A 281 17.17 9.36 -31.28
N HIS A 282 16.52 10.10 -32.19
CA HIS A 282 17.15 10.44 -33.47
C HIS A 282 18.45 11.23 -33.28
N GLU A 283 18.43 12.29 -32.45
CA GLU A 283 19.61 13.06 -32.06
C GLU A 283 20.70 12.18 -31.43
N HIS A 284 20.31 11.22 -30.58
CA HIS A 284 21.22 10.28 -29.91
C HIS A 284 21.96 9.41 -30.94
N HIS A 285 21.21 8.77 -31.85
CA HIS A 285 21.80 7.90 -32.87
C HIS A 285 22.70 8.71 -33.85
N GLN A 286 22.29 9.92 -34.20
CA GLN A 286 23.12 10.79 -35.06
C GLN A 286 24.40 11.19 -34.33
N ALA A 287 24.31 11.60 -33.05
CA ALA A 287 25.50 11.98 -32.27
C ALA A 287 26.51 10.82 -32.15
N ILE A 288 26.04 9.59 -31.98
CA ILE A 288 26.92 8.40 -31.93
C ILE A 288 27.61 8.19 -33.29
N LYS A 289 26.87 8.30 -34.40
CA LYS A 289 27.45 8.16 -35.76
C LYS A 289 28.54 9.20 -36.04
N ASP A 290 28.33 10.41 -35.52
CA ASP A 290 29.26 11.54 -35.71
C ASP A 290 30.41 11.55 -34.69
N GLY A 291 30.52 10.52 -33.81
CA GLY A 291 31.53 10.43 -32.75
C GLY A 291 31.36 11.45 -31.64
N GLY A 292 30.17 12.04 -31.52
CA GLY A 292 29.82 13.04 -30.51
C GLY A 292 29.33 12.46 -29.18
N GLN A 293 28.90 13.35 -28.29
CA GLN A 293 28.37 12.94 -26.97
C GLN A 293 26.93 12.41 -27.08
N PRO A 294 26.64 11.22 -26.54
CA PRO A 294 25.30 10.66 -26.60
C PRO A 294 24.30 11.50 -25.80
N VAL A 295 23.08 11.62 -26.31
CA VAL A 295 21.98 12.35 -25.67
C VAL A 295 21.46 11.60 -24.44
N PHE A 296 21.27 10.29 -24.55
CA PHE A 296 20.98 9.38 -23.46
C PHE A 296 22.29 8.82 -22.90
N ARG A 297 22.44 8.87 -21.60
CA ARG A 297 23.64 8.38 -20.92
C ARG A 297 23.32 7.12 -20.13
N GLU A 298 24.21 6.14 -20.23
CA GLU A 298 24.11 4.95 -19.43
C GLU A 298 24.27 5.30 -17.95
N LEU A 299 23.41 4.72 -17.11
CA LEU A 299 23.50 4.79 -15.67
C LEU A 299 23.12 3.45 -15.04
N SER A 300 23.89 3.04 -14.04
CA SER A 300 23.63 1.86 -13.25
C SER A 300 23.10 2.26 -11.87
N ILE A 301 22.03 1.62 -11.43
CA ILE A 301 21.36 1.87 -10.15
C ILE A 301 21.34 0.59 -9.34
N PRO A 302 21.96 0.56 -8.14
CA PRO A 302 21.81 -0.55 -7.24
C PRO A 302 20.38 -0.56 -6.68
N TYR A 303 19.75 -1.74 -6.66
CA TYR A 303 18.44 -1.96 -6.09
C TYR A 303 18.33 -3.36 -5.51
N LYS A 304 18.17 -3.46 -4.17
CA LYS A 304 17.99 -4.74 -3.42
C LYS A 304 19.04 -5.82 -3.78
N GLY A 305 20.30 -5.44 -3.95
CA GLY A 305 21.39 -6.36 -4.25
C GLY A 305 21.74 -6.51 -5.74
N ASP A 306 20.83 -6.11 -6.63
CA ASP A 306 21.03 -6.15 -8.08
C ASP A 306 21.50 -4.80 -8.63
N GLN A 307 22.04 -4.82 -9.86
CA GLN A 307 22.38 -3.63 -10.62
C GLN A 307 21.43 -3.52 -11.82
N GLU A 308 20.66 -2.44 -11.87
CA GLU A 308 19.77 -2.13 -12.97
C GLU A 308 20.38 -1.06 -13.88
N THR A 309 20.44 -1.33 -15.17
CA THR A 309 20.96 -0.40 -16.18
C THR A 309 19.84 0.36 -16.87
N TYR A 310 20.05 1.65 -17.06
CA TYR A 310 19.17 2.57 -17.77
C TYR A 310 19.95 3.46 -18.71
N TYR A 311 19.31 3.88 -19.80
CA TYR A 311 19.81 4.92 -20.71
C TYR A 311 18.92 6.14 -20.50
N SER A 312 19.49 7.20 -19.92
CA SER A 312 18.73 8.30 -19.34
C SER A 312 19.04 9.64 -19.97
N TYR A 313 17.99 10.35 -20.36
CA TYR A 313 18.01 11.79 -20.61
C TYR A 313 17.58 12.53 -19.36
N CYS A 314 18.25 13.63 -18.99
CA CYS A 314 17.91 14.39 -17.79
C CYS A 314 18.21 15.87 -17.97
N LYS A 315 17.18 16.69 -18.20
CA LYS A 315 17.28 18.16 -18.28
C LYS A 315 16.08 18.84 -17.62
N THR A 316 16.24 20.13 -17.32
CA THR A 316 15.13 20.95 -16.82
C THR A 316 14.31 21.48 -17.98
N HIS A 317 13.02 21.15 -17.98
CA HIS A 317 12.05 21.62 -18.96
C HIS A 317 10.86 22.29 -18.29
N ARG A 318 10.10 23.03 -19.07
CA ARG A 318 8.76 23.46 -18.69
C ARG A 318 7.77 22.39 -19.12
N ILE A 319 7.08 21.81 -18.15
CA ILE A 319 6.03 20.83 -18.39
C ILE A 319 4.69 21.56 -18.35
N HIS A 320 3.80 21.29 -19.29
CA HIS A 320 2.52 21.96 -19.41
C HIS A 320 1.72 21.78 -18.11
N ASN A 321 1.10 22.87 -17.62
CA ASN A 321 0.39 22.92 -16.33
C ASN A 321 1.22 22.72 -15.04
N PHE A 322 2.44 22.20 -15.11
CA PHE A 322 3.31 21.97 -13.94
C PHE A 322 4.37 23.06 -13.76
N GLY A 323 4.79 23.72 -14.83
CA GLY A 323 5.89 24.69 -14.80
C GLY A 323 7.27 24.06 -14.98
N LYS A 324 8.33 24.71 -14.42
CA LYS A 324 9.71 24.19 -14.53
C LYS A 324 9.91 22.99 -13.63
N HIS A 325 10.30 21.85 -14.22
CA HIS A 325 10.62 20.62 -13.54
C HIS A 325 11.88 19.97 -14.13
N ARG A 326 12.53 19.15 -13.32
CA ARG A 326 13.54 18.23 -13.82
C ARG A 326 12.84 17.08 -14.50
N LEU A 327 13.01 16.93 -15.81
CA LEU A 327 12.47 15.84 -16.61
C LEU A 327 13.55 14.77 -16.76
N VAL A 328 13.17 13.53 -16.54
CA VAL A 328 13.98 12.33 -16.81
C VAL A 328 13.20 11.43 -17.77
N ILE A 329 13.86 10.97 -18.81
CA ILE A 329 13.36 9.97 -19.75
C ILE A 329 14.31 8.79 -19.68
N ASN A 330 13.80 7.61 -19.39
CA ASN A 330 14.59 6.40 -19.23
C ASN A 330 14.16 5.32 -20.22
N HIS A 331 15.15 4.70 -20.86
CA HIS A 331 15.07 3.45 -21.59
C HIS A 331 15.83 2.34 -20.85
N ARG A 332 15.43 1.09 -21.07
CA ARG A 332 16.11 -0.11 -20.53
C ARG A 332 17.12 -0.70 -21.53
N LYS A 333 16.92 -0.46 -22.82
CA LYS A 333 17.78 -0.98 -23.88
C LYS A 333 18.74 0.10 -24.41
N ALA A 334 19.95 -0.32 -24.77
CA ALA A 334 20.98 0.56 -25.31
C ALA A 334 20.62 1.17 -26.68
N ASP A 335 19.82 0.43 -27.45
CA ASP A 335 19.33 0.86 -28.77
C ASP A 335 18.07 1.74 -28.68
N LEU A 336 17.56 2.00 -27.43
CA LEU A 336 16.37 2.77 -27.12
C LEU A 336 15.09 2.25 -27.80
N SER A 337 15.03 0.97 -28.16
CA SER A 337 13.89 0.35 -28.87
C SER A 337 12.72 -0.01 -27.96
N ASP A 338 12.90 0.09 -26.63
CA ASP A 338 11.86 -0.16 -25.64
C ASP A 338 11.00 1.09 -25.37
N SER A 339 9.86 0.90 -24.74
CA SER A 339 9.01 2.01 -24.32
C SER A 339 9.67 2.84 -23.21
N ALA A 340 9.80 4.13 -23.46
CA ALA A 340 10.35 5.07 -22.48
C ALA A 340 9.46 5.23 -21.24
N THR A 341 10.09 5.55 -20.11
CA THR A 341 9.41 6.00 -18.90
C THR A 341 9.77 7.45 -18.58
N TYR A 342 8.76 8.26 -18.19
CA TYR A 342 8.89 9.70 -18.03
C TYR A 342 8.66 10.09 -16.57
N PHE A 343 9.63 10.85 -16.00
CA PHE A 343 9.54 11.28 -14.60
C PHE A 343 9.78 12.78 -14.48
N ILE A 344 9.07 13.41 -13.53
CA ILE A 344 9.33 14.80 -13.14
C ILE A 344 9.70 14.91 -11.68
N SER A 345 10.53 15.92 -11.37
CA SER A 345 10.83 16.32 -10.00
C SER A 345 10.85 17.84 -9.86
N ASN A 346 10.38 18.35 -8.69
CA ASN A 346 10.50 19.75 -8.32
C ASN A 346 11.95 20.15 -7.94
N LYS A 347 12.87 19.20 -7.80
CA LYS A 347 14.30 19.45 -7.49
C LYS A 347 15.10 19.60 -8.77
N LEU A 348 15.19 20.82 -9.29
CA LEU A 348 15.78 21.12 -10.60
C LEU A 348 17.26 20.73 -10.75
N LYS A 349 18.00 20.59 -9.63
CA LYS A 349 19.43 20.20 -9.61
C LYS A 349 19.67 18.70 -9.47
N TRP A 350 18.61 17.91 -9.24
CA TRP A 350 18.76 16.47 -9.12
C TRP A 350 19.19 15.81 -10.42
N GLN A 351 20.00 14.77 -10.31
CA GLN A 351 20.53 13.99 -11.44
C GLN A 351 19.62 12.79 -11.73
N ALA A 352 19.72 12.25 -12.94
CA ALA A 352 18.95 11.09 -13.39
C ALA A 352 19.03 9.94 -12.38
N ARG A 353 20.23 9.61 -11.90
CA ARG A 353 20.47 8.52 -10.94
C ARG A 353 19.61 8.63 -9.68
N GLY A 354 19.54 9.81 -9.07
CA GLY A 354 18.76 10.04 -7.87
C GLY A 354 17.24 9.95 -8.11
N ILE A 355 16.77 10.54 -9.23
CA ILE A 355 15.35 10.52 -9.60
C ILE A 355 14.90 9.09 -9.93
N THR A 356 15.68 8.37 -10.75
CA THR A 356 15.37 6.99 -11.13
C THR A 356 15.41 6.05 -9.92
N ARG A 357 16.39 6.23 -8.99
CA ARG A 357 16.40 5.47 -7.73
C ARG A 357 15.12 5.71 -6.91
N ILE A 358 14.73 6.96 -6.70
CA ILE A 358 13.51 7.29 -5.96
C ILE A 358 12.30 6.64 -6.63
N ARG A 359 12.20 6.73 -7.95
CA ARG A 359 11.10 6.10 -8.68
C ARG A 359 11.11 4.57 -8.56
N ARG A 360 12.27 3.96 -8.52
CA ARG A 360 12.41 2.51 -8.35
C ARG A 360 11.88 2.03 -7.00
N HIS A 361 12.04 2.84 -5.96
CA HIS A 361 11.48 2.60 -4.63
C HIS A 361 9.95 2.76 -4.52
N ARG A 362 9.24 3.04 -5.62
CA ARG A 362 7.78 2.94 -5.66
C ARG A 362 7.30 1.48 -5.71
N TRP A 363 8.04 0.60 -6.39
CA TRP A 363 7.66 -0.81 -6.56
C TRP A 363 7.30 -1.55 -5.26
N PRO A 364 7.98 -1.35 -4.12
CA PRO A 364 7.64 -2.01 -2.87
C PRO A 364 6.20 -1.82 -2.39
N VAL A 365 5.50 -0.73 -2.74
CA VAL A 365 4.08 -0.59 -2.37
C VAL A 365 3.20 -1.59 -3.14
N GLU A 366 3.51 -1.88 -4.40
CA GLU A 366 2.81 -2.90 -5.19
C GLU A 366 3.05 -4.30 -4.60
N VAL A 367 4.30 -4.60 -4.22
CA VAL A 367 4.64 -5.86 -3.51
C VAL A 367 3.87 -5.96 -2.19
N TYR A 368 3.74 -4.86 -1.43
CA TYR A 368 2.90 -4.84 -0.22
C TYR A 368 1.43 -5.14 -0.54
N HIS A 369 0.89 -4.60 -1.65
CA HIS A 369 -0.48 -4.89 -2.03
C HIS A 369 -0.69 -6.39 -2.33
N GLU A 370 0.25 -7.03 -3.03
CA GLU A 370 0.21 -8.46 -3.35
C GLU A 370 0.38 -9.33 -2.10
N GLU A 371 1.42 -9.10 -1.32
CA GLU A 371 1.70 -9.82 -0.08
C GLU A 371 0.61 -9.60 0.98
N GLY A 372 0.09 -8.37 1.08
CA GLY A 372 -1.03 -8.05 1.96
C GLY A 372 -2.30 -8.82 1.60
N LYS A 373 -2.59 -9.02 0.30
CA LYS A 373 -3.70 -9.88 -0.14
C LYS A 373 -3.47 -11.34 0.26
N ALA A 374 -2.23 -11.82 0.17
CA ALA A 374 -1.88 -13.13 0.69
C ALA A 374 -2.01 -13.23 2.23
N ASP A 375 -1.86 -12.11 2.95
CA ASP A 375 -2.14 -12.00 4.38
C ASP A 375 -3.61 -11.70 4.70
N GLY A 376 -4.49 -11.61 3.68
CA GLY A 376 -5.93 -11.48 3.83
C GLY A 376 -6.48 -10.08 3.62
N LEU A 377 -5.74 -9.13 3.05
CA LEU A 377 -6.14 -7.73 2.87
C LEU A 377 -7.50 -7.56 2.19
N ASP A 378 -7.90 -8.46 1.31
CA ASP A 378 -9.17 -8.51 0.58
C ASP A 378 -10.06 -9.71 0.98
N GLN A 379 -9.72 -10.46 2.05
CA GLN A 379 -10.46 -11.67 2.44
C GLN A 379 -11.42 -11.46 3.64
N TYR A 380 -11.64 -10.22 4.07
CA TYR A 380 -12.59 -9.94 5.15
C TYR A 380 -14.03 -10.24 4.75
N GLN A 381 -14.84 -10.65 5.74
CA GLN A 381 -16.27 -10.89 5.60
C GLN A 381 -17.12 -9.98 6.49
N VAL A 382 -16.49 -9.20 7.36
CA VAL A 382 -17.17 -8.13 8.09
C VAL A 382 -17.68 -7.07 7.13
N ARG A 383 -18.90 -6.56 7.37
CA ARG A 383 -19.58 -5.65 6.44
C ARG A 383 -19.47 -4.19 6.84
N ASP A 384 -19.34 -3.92 8.12
CA ASP A 384 -19.20 -2.58 8.69
C ASP A 384 -17.87 -1.94 8.28
N PHE A 385 -17.91 -0.67 7.88
CA PHE A 385 -16.76 0.05 7.33
C PHE A 385 -15.61 0.22 8.35
N GLU A 386 -15.95 0.41 9.63
CA GLU A 386 -14.93 0.53 10.69
C GLU A 386 -14.29 -0.83 10.96
N ALA A 387 -15.08 -1.91 11.00
CA ALA A 387 -14.56 -3.27 11.16
C ALA A 387 -13.65 -3.67 9.99
N ILE A 388 -13.98 -3.29 8.75
CA ILE A 388 -13.12 -3.47 7.57
C ILE A 388 -11.80 -2.70 7.77
N SER A 389 -11.88 -1.45 8.21
CA SER A 389 -10.68 -0.63 8.46
C SER A 389 -9.80 -1.20 9.57
N ARG A 390 -10.38 -1.79 10.61
CA ARG A 390 -9.66 -2.50 11.68
C ARG A 390 -8.97 -3.76 11.15
N HIS A 391 -9.66 -4.54 10.32
CA HIS A 391 -9.04 -5.69 9.64
C HIS A 391 -7.81 -5.27 8.82
N ILE A 392 -7.93 -4.25 7.97
CA ILE A 392 -6.83 -3.72 7.16
C ILE A 392 -5.66 -3.26 8.05
N ALA A 393 -5.94 -2.61 9.19
CA ALA A 393 -4.92 -2.21 10.15
C ALA A 393 -4.18 -3.43 10.75
N LEU A 394 -4.89 -4.53 11.03
CA LEU A 394 -4.28 -5.77 11.53
C LEU A 394 -3.45 -6.48 10.46
N VAL A 395 -3.84 -6.43 9.18
CA VAL A 395 -3.01 -6.91 8.06
C VAL A 395 -1.73 -6.06 7.94
N ALA A 396 -1.83 -4.73 8.09
CA ALA A 396 -0.65 -3.86 8.10
C ALA A 396 0.29 -4.16 9.28
N VAL A 397 -0.25 -4.53 10.45
CA VAL A 397 0.55 -5.05 11.58
C VAL A 397 1.24 -6.35 11.17
N THR A 398 0.49 -7.33 10.65
CA THR A 398 1.03 -8.63 10.20
C THR A 398 2.22 -8.46 9.27
N TYR A 399 2.05 -7.70 8.19
CA TYR A 399 3.13 -7.41 7.25
C TYR A 399 4.34 -6.75 7.94
N SER A 400 4.09 -5.80 8.84
CA SER A 400 5.16 -5.11 9.58
C SER A 400 5.94 -6.03 10.51
N LEU A 401 5.27 -7.00 11.16
CA LEU A 401 5.94 -7.99 12.00
C LEU A 401 6.81 -8.94 11.17
N LEU A 402 6.33 -9.37 10.00
CA LEU A 402 7.12 -10.17 9.05
C LEU A 402 8.38 -9.39 8.60
N ARG A 403 8.25 -8.06 8.39
CA ARG A 403 9.40 -7.22 8.03
C ARG A 403 10.35 -6.99 9.22
N ALA A 404 9.84 -6.79 10.43
CA ALA A 404 10.65 -6.68 11.63
C ALA A 404 11.48 -7.95 11.88
N ALA A 405 10.85 -9.11 11.74
CA ALA A 405 11.49 -10.39 11.95
C ALA A 405 12.69 -10.65 11.03
N GLN A 406 12.70 -10.09 9.81
CA GLN A 406 13.83 -10.21 8.86
C GLN A 406 15.14 -9.63 9.42
N HIS A 407 15.05 -8.73 10.38
CA HIS A 407 16.18 -8.04 11.01
C HIS A 407 16.42 -8.47 12.46
N ASP A 408 15.75 -9.55 12.91
CA ASP A 408 15.87 -10.10 14.26
C ASP A 408 16.62 -11.44 14.22
N GLU A 409 17.90 -11.42 14.60
CA GLU A 409 18.76 -12.59 14.57
C GLU A 409 18.25 -13.72 15.48
N ALA A 410 17.64 -13.39 16.62
CA ALA A 410 17.13 -14.41 17.54
C ALA A 410 15.92 -15.16 16.94
N LEU A 411 14.99 -14.43 16.31
CA LEU A 411 13.88 -15.04 15.57
C LEU A 411 14.36 -15.79 14.32
N LEU A 412 15.33 -15.24 13.61
CA LEU A 412 15.93 -15.88 12.44
C LEU A 412 16.49 -17.25 12.82
N HIS A 413 17.30 -17.33 13.88
CA HIS A 413 17.84 -18.60 14.36
C HIS A 413 16.77 -19.61 14.81
N LYS A 414 15.70 -19.14 15.45
CA LYS A 414 14.58 -20.00 15.83
C LYS A 414 13.88 -20.60 14.62
N LEU A 415 13.54 -19.75 13.64
CA LEU A 415 12.81 -20.20 12.43
C LEU A 415 13.69 -21.10 11.52
N GLN A 416 14.97 -20.79 11.37
CA GLN A 416 15.90 -21.61 10.57
C GLN A 416 16.05 -23.03 11.07
N ARG A 417 15.86 -23.29 12.37
CA ARG A 417 15.85 -24.67 12.92
C ARG A 417 14.73 -25.53 12.34
N HIS A 418 13.64 -24.91 11.88
CA HIS A 418 12.46 -25.61 11.37
C HIS A 418 12.37 -25.62 9.85
N VAL A 419 13.20 -24.82 9.17
CA VAL A 419 13.18 -24.67 7.71
C VAL A 419 14.59 -24.88 7.18
N GLN A 420 14.78 -25.91 6.36
CA GLN A 420 16.09 -26.25 5.76
C GLN A 420 16.50 -25.34 4.60
N THR A 421 15.72 -24.29 4.30
CA THR A 421 15.96 -23.35 3.20
C THR A 421 16.39 -21.99 3.71
N THR A 422 17.25 -21.31 2.95
CA THR A 422 17.63 -19.92 3.21
C THR A 422 16.40 -19.03 3.05
N LEU A 423 16.15 -18.17 4.05
CA LEU A 423 15.12 -17.15 3.95
C LEU A 423 15.57 -16.05 2.98
N ASP A 424 14.78 -15.80 1.93
CA ASP A 424 15.10 -14.84 0.86
C ASP A 424 14.81 -13.36 1.21
N GLY A 425 14.45 -13.08 2.47
CA GLY A 425 14.14 -11.73 2.93
C GLY A 425 12.79 -11.18 2.46
N SER A 426 11.93 -11.97 1.81
CA SER A 426 10.56 -11.57 1.47
C SER A 426 9.58 -11.84 2.63
N ALA A 427 8.48 -11.06 2.70
CA ALA A 427 7.40 -11.32 3.66
C ALA A 427 6.79 -12.72 3.45
N GLY A 428 6.64 -13.15 2.19
CA GLY A 428 6.16 -14.49 1.84
C GLY A 428 7.07 -15.62 2.34
N SER A 429 8.38 -15.42 2.31
CA SER A 429 9.35 -16.41 2.86
C SER A 429 9.16 -16.56 4.37
N TRP A 430 9.03 -15.45 5.09
CA TRP A 430 8.80 -15.44 6.53
C TRP A 430 7.44 -16.05 6.92
N ARG A 431 6.40 -15.80 6.12
CA ARG A 431 5.09 -16.44 6.28
C ARG A 431 5.21 -17.95 6.16
N ARG A 432 5.83 -18.48 5.10
CA ARG A 432 6.05 -19.92 4.92
C ARG A 432 6.89 -20.53 6.05
N SER A 433 7.89 -19.83 6.55
CA SER A 433 8.70 -20.28 7.68
C SER A 433 7.90 -20.36 8.98
N THR A 434 7.02 -19.40 9.22
CA THR A 434 6.11 -19.45 10.36
C THR A 434 5.11 -20.60 10.24
N GLN A 435 4.61 -20.88 9.02
CA GLN A 435 3.76 -22.04 8.77
C GLN A 435 4.52 -23.36 9.01
N ALA A 436 5.78 -23.46 8.59
CA ALA A 436 6.62 -24.62 8.86
C ALA A 436 6.89 -24.80 10.36
N GLN A 437 7.09 -23.71 11.10
CA GLN A 437 7.19 -23.74 12.55
C GLN A 437 5.91 -24.31 13.20
N THR A 438 4.74 -23.88 12.74
CA THR A 438 3.48 -24.41 13.32
C THR A 438 3.30 -25.91 13.07
N LEU A 439 3.76 -26.41 11.94
CA LEU A 439 3.78 -27.86 11.66
C LEU A 439 4.75 -28.59 12.60
N TRP A 440 5.93 -28.01 12.85
CA TRP A 440 6.91 -28.57 13.77
C TRP A 440 6.39 -28.61 15.21
N THR A 441 5.78 -27.53 15.72
CA THR A 441 5.20 -27.48 17.06
C THR A 441 4.05 -28.48 17.21
N LEU A 442 3.23 -28.66 16.17
CA LEU A 442 2.19 -29.68 16.13
C LEU A 442 2.80 -31.10 16.26
N ALA A 443 3.84 -31.42 15.47
CA ALA A 443 4.50 -32.70 15.55
C ALA A 443 5.11 -32.93 16.94
N THR A 444 5.72 -31.93 17.54
CA THR A 444 6.26 -31.97 18.90
C THR A 444 5.16 -32.20 19.94
N PHE A 445 4.02 -31.52 19.82
CA PHE A 445 2.86 -31.73 20.68
C PHE A 445 2.36 -33.17 20.63
N ILE A 446 2.23 -33.75 19.44
CA ILE A 446 1.82 -35.16 19.25
C ILE A 446 2.84 -36.11 19.90
N ALA A 447 4.13 -35.92 19.62
CA ALA A 447 5.19 -36.75 20.19
C ALA A 447 5.21 -36.67 21.73
N PHE A 448 5.02 -35.50 22.31
CA PHE A 448 4.93 -35.30 23.75
C PHE A 448 3.73 -36.04 24.35
N GLY A 449 2.53 -35.92 23.78
CA GLY A 449 1.33 -36.61 24.27
C GLY A 449 1.55 -38.15 24.28
N LEU A 450 2.12 -38.68 23.21
CA LEU A 450 2.46 -40.13 23.13
C LEU A 450 3.50 -40.52 24.19
N SER A 451 4.51 -39.72 24.44
CA SER A 451 5.52 -39.98 25.49
C SER A 451 4.94 -39.94 26.91
N GLN A 452 3.81 -39.27 27.13
CA GLN A 452 3.08 -39.26 28.39
C GLN A 452 2.11 -40.44 28.50
N GLY A 453 2.15 -41.42 27.58
CA GLY A 453 1.30 -42.61 27.61
C GLY A 453 -0.12 -42.42 27.06
N GLN A 454 -0.42 -41.27 26.45
CA GLN A 454 -1.69 -41.04 25.73
C GLN A 454 -1.73 -41.92 24.47
N THR A 455 -2.92 -42.38 24.09
CA THR A 455 -3.08 -43.04 22.79
C THR A 455 -3.03 -42.02 21.64
N LEU A 456 -2.64 -42.46 20.44
CA LEU A 456 -2.70 -41.60 19.26
C LEU A 456 -4.11 -41.01 19.05
N GLN A 457 -5.15 -41.80 19.34
CA GLN A 457 -6.53 -41.37 19.22
C GLN A 457 -6.87 -40.19 20.20
N ASP A 458 -6.39 -40.29 21.44
CA ASP A 458 -6.62 -39.22 22.45
C ASP A 458 -5.92 -37.93 22.04
N VAL A 459 -4.67 -37.99 21.58
CA VAL A 459 -3.87 -36.85 21.12
C VAL A 459 -4.48 -36.21 19.85
N MET A 460 -4.94 -37.05 18.91
CA MET A 460 -5.48 -36.56 17.64
C MET A 460 -6.90 -36.01 17.74
N LYS A 461 -7.71 -36.47 18.69
CA LYS A 461 -9.11 -36.08 18.83
C LYS A 461 -9.33 -34.55 18.87
N PRO A 462 -8.65 -33.75 19.72
CA PRO A 462 -8.79 -32.31 19.71
C PRO A 462 -8.25 -31.69 18.40
N LEU A 463 -7.19 -32.22 17.81
CA LEU A 463 -6.57 -31.69 16.61
C LEU A 463 -7.48 -31.81 15.38
N LEU A 464 -8.25 -32.88 15.29
CA LEU A 464 -9.20 -33.11 14.20
C LEU A 464 -10.40 -32.17 14.25
N ALA A 465 -10.62 -31.45 15.36
CA ALA A 465 -11.67 -30.42 15.47
C ALA A 465 -11.51 -29.28 14.44
N VAL A 466 -10.29 -29.05 13.91
CA VAL A 466 -10.07 -28.07 12.83
C VAL A 466 -10.90 -28.39 11.57
N PHE A 467 -11.29 -29.64 11.36
CA PHE A 467 -12.11 -30.09 10.23
C PHE A 467 -13.61 -30.25 10.57
N ALA A 468 -13.99 -30.07 11.83
CA ALA A 468 -15.40 -30.13 12.22
C ALA A 468 -16.15 -28.90 11.70
N TYR A 469 -17.37 -29.13 11.16
CA TYR A 469 -18.26 -28.11 10.65
C TYR A 469 -19.21 -27.58 11.72
#